data_64eba421f15960906746731c30b0c6a6
#
_entry.id   64eba421f15960906746731c30b0c6a6
#
_cell.length_a   1.000
_cell.length_b   1.000
_cell.length_c   1.000
_cell.angle_alpha   90.00
_cell.angle_beta   90.00
_cell.angle_gamma   90.00
#
_symmetry.space_group_name_H-M   'P 1'
#
loop_
_entity.id
_entity.type
_entity.pdbx_description
1 polymer ?
#
loop_
_entity_poly.entity_id
_entity_poly.type
_entity_poly.pdbx_seq_one_letter_code
_entity_poly.pdbx_strand_id
1 'polypeptide(L)' 'MNAFEMAKKYYPRLWNKERIDALYKAGKLTEKEYNLIINKE' A
#
# COMPACT_ATOMS: atom_id res chain seq x y z
N MET A 1 -5.77 6.28 -11.54
CA MET A 1 -5.30 5.31 -10.55
C MET A 1 -5.17 5.94 -9.19
N ASN A 2 -5.59 5.24 -8.17
CA ASN A 2 -5.41 5.77 -6.82
C ASN A 2 -4.25 5.04 -6.14
N ALA A 3 -3.92 5.50 -4.93
CA ALA A 3 -2.76 4.96 -4.23
C ALA A 3 -2.91 3.46 -3.96
N PHE A 4 -4.14 3.01 -3.68
CA PHE A 4 -4.38 1.61 -3.40
C PHE A 4 -4.05 0.73 -4.62
N GLU A 5 -4.50 1.14 -5.78
CA GLU A 5 -4.23 0.36 -6.98
C GLU A 5 -2.76 0.37 -7.34
N MET A 6 -2.11 1.51 -7.18
CA MET A 6 -0.68 1.60 -7.43
C MET A 6 0.09 0.70 -6.47
N ALA A 7 -0.30 0.71 -5.20
CA ALA A 7 0.37 -0.11 -4.20
C ALA A 7 0.21 -1.60 -4.51
N LYS A 8 -0.98 -2.01 -4.91
CA LYS A 8 -1.20 -3.41 -5.27
C LYS A 8 -0.31 -3.83 -6.44
N LYS A 9 -0.09 -2.91 -7.34
CA LYS A 9 0.67 -3.21 -8.55
C LYS A 9 2.17 -3.25 -8.28
N TYR A 10 2.65 -2.35 -7.45
CA TYR A 10 4.10 -2.18 -7.28
C TYR A 10 4.67 -2.86 -6.06
N TYR A 11 3.87 -3.04 -5.02
CA TYR A 11 4.35 -3.71 -3.82
C TYR A 11 4.25 -5.24 -4.05
N PRO A 12 5.22 -6.01 -3.64
CA PRO A 12 6.46 -5.62 -2.95
C PRO A 12 7.65 -5.40 -3.87
N ARG A 13 7.42 -5.43 -5.17
CA ARG A 13 8.52 -5.46 -6.12
C ARG A 13 9.24 -4.12 -6.23
N LEU A 14 8.50 -3.07 -6.63
CA LEU A 14 9.09 -1.75 -6.79
C LEU A 14 8.96 -0.91 -5.53
N TRP A 15 7.97 -1.20 -4.72
CA TRP A 15 7.71 -0.49 -3.47
C TRP A 15 7.94 -1.43 -2.31
N ASN A 16 8.51 -0.90 -1.22
CA ASN A 16 8.72 -1.68 -0.01
C ASN A 16 7.63 -1.34 1.01
N LYS A 17 7.67 -2.03 2.15
CA LYS A 17 6.66 -1.86 3.17
C LYS A 17 6.66 -0.44 3.74
N GLU A 18 7.84 0.17 3.81
CA GLU A 18 7.93 1.52 4.34
C GLU A 18 7.12 2.49 3.49
N ARG A 19 7.11 2.27 2.19
CA ARG A 19 6.33 3.11 1.30
C ARG A 19 4.84 2.95 1.56
N ILE A 20 4.42 1.71 1.79
CA ILE A 20 3.01 1.45 2.07
C ILE A 20 2.63 2.07 3.41
N ASP A 21 3.51 1.96 4.41
CA ASP A 21 3.28 2.61 5.70
C ASP A 21 3.12 4.11 5.54
N ALA A 22 3.95 4.73 4.72
CA ALA A 22 3.90 6.16 4.50
C ALA A 22 2.59 6.59 3.85
N LEU A 23 2.11 5.80 2.89
CA LEU A 23 0.83 6.08 2.25
C LEU A 23 -0.31 5.99 3.25
N TYR A 24 -0.26 4.98 4.10
CA TYR A 24 -1.28 4.81 5.12
C TYR A 24 -1.29 5.99 6.09
N LYS A 25 -0.12 6.38 6.56
CA LYS A 25 0.00 7.49 7.50
C LYS A 25 -0.42 8.82 6.90
N ALA A 26 -0.20 8.97 5.60
CA ALA A 26 -0.59 10.19 4.89
C ALA A 26 -2.08 10.23 4.57
N GLY A 27 -2.83 9.17 4.89
CA GLY A 27 -4.25 9.12 4.62
C GLY A 27 -4.58 8.72 3.20
N LYS A 28 -3.60 8.20 2.47
CA LYS A 28 -3.83 7.76 1.09
C LYS A 28 -4.44 6.36 1.04
N LEU A 29 -4.28 5.59 2.10
CA LEU A 29 -4.83 4.24 2.20
C LEU A 29 -5.66 4.15 3.47
N THR A 30 -6.77 3.40 3.40
CA THR A 30 -7.50 3.07 4.60
C THR A 30 -6.81 1.89 5.29
N GLU A 31 -7.18 1.66 6.55
CA GLU A 31 -6.63 0.52 7.28
C GLU A 31 -6.90 -0.79 6.54
N LYS A 32 -8.08 -0.91 6.00
CA LYS A 32 -8.46 -2.11 5.27
C LYS A 32 -7.61 -2.29 4.03
N GLU A 33 -7.39 -1.20 3.29
CA GLU A 33 -6.57 -1.25 2.10
C GLU A 33 -5.12 -1.59 2.45
N TYR A 34 -4.62 -0.99 3.50
CA TYR A 34 -3.27 -1.27 3.97
C TYR A 34 -3.11 -2.75 4.28
N ASN A 35 -4.06 -3.32 5.02
CA ASN A 35 -3.99 -4.73 5.39
C ASN A 35 -4.08 -5.64 4.17
N LEU A 36 -4.92 -5.29 3.21
CA LEU A 36 -5.04 -6.10 1.99
C LEU A 36 -3.73 -6.15 1.23
N ILE A 37 -3.01 -5.04 1.20
CA ILE A 37 -1.75 -4.98 0.48
C ILE A 37 -0.67 -5.75 1.24
N ILE A 38 -0.54 -5.50 2.53
CA ILE A 38 0.53 -6.10 3.34
C ILE A 38 0.32 -7.59 3.50
N ASN A 39 -0.90 -8.04 3.68
CA ASN A 39 -1.18 -9.46 3.91
C ASN A 39 -1.30 -10.26 2.62
N LYS A 40 -1.20 -9.59 1.50
CA LYS A 40 -1.32 -10.28 0.23
C LYS A 40 -0.21 -11.30 0.05
N GLU A 41 0.92 -11.03 0.63
CA GLU A 41 2.02 -11.96 0.58
C GLU A 41 1.73 -13.14 1.50
#